data_96493409831cb452770c145bd4b81680
#
_entry.id   96493409831cb452770c145bd4b81680
#
_cell.length_a   1.000
_cell.length_b   1.000
_cell.length_c   1.000
_cell.angle_alpha   90.00
_cell.angle_beta   90.00
_cell.angle_gamma   90.00
#
_symmetry.space_group_name_H-M   'P 1'
#
loop_
_entity.id
_entity.type
_entity.pdbx_description
1 polymer ?
#
loop_
_entity_poly.entity_id
_entity_poly.type
_entity_poly.pdbx_seq_one_letter_code
_entity_poly.pdbx_strand_id
1 'polypeptide(L)'
;AMEIRRRLAAANPQVYKPDLARTQYSLGCLYSDTQRYEESEKMYLSALEIRRRLAAANPQVYESDLAITQNNLGGLYSDIQRYEESEEMYLSAMEIRRRLAAANPQVHESDLAITQSDLGCLYSDTQRYEESEEMFFSAMEIRRRLAAANPQVYEPGLARTQYNLGCLYSDTQRYEESEKMYLSAMEIRRRLAVANPQVYDPDLADTQYNLGCLYYNIQRYEESGEMYLSALKVYQRLTVADPQVYEPYLVRACNNLSFLFLAQGNFEEAERYAREGAKYDSTHHTIYTNLAASLLFQGRYAEAEEIYLRYKEELKEDFLSDFEDFYQRGIIPPEREDDVERIKKLLSK
;
A
#
# COMPACT_ATOMS: atom_id res chain seq x y z
N ALA A 1 10.02 -18.00 28.07
CA ALA A 1 11.27 -17.27 27.78
C ALA A 1 11.32 -15.93 28.51
N MET A 2 10.29 -15.08 28.40
CA MET A 2 10.24 -13.73 28.96
C MET A 2 10.46 -13.68 30.48
N GLU A 3 9.73 -14.52 31.23
CA GLU A 3 9.82 -14.58 32.70
C GLU A 3 11.23 -14.99 33.19
N ILE A 4 11.84 -15.96 32.53
CA ILE A 4 13.20 -16.39 32.86
C ILE A 4 14.19 -15.24 32.64
N ARG A 5 14.08 -14.53 31.50
CA ARG A 5 14.97 -13.39 31.20
C ARG A 5 14.80 -12.22 32.17
N ARG A 6 13.56 -11.95 32.63
CA ARG A 6 13.30 -10.97 33.70
C ARG A 6 14.02 -11.33 35.00
N ARG A 7 13.94 -12.59 35.43
CA ARG A 7 14.63 -13.05 36.64
C ARG A 7 16.15 -12.98 36.50
N LEU A 8 16.69 -13.40 35.36
CA LEU A 8 18.11 -13.31 35.08
C LEU A 8 18.60 -11.86 35.05
N ALA A 9 17.84 -10.96 34.37
CA ALA A 9 18.17 -9.54 34.31
C ALA A 9 18.07 -8.83 35.68
N ALA A 10 17.21 -9.31 36.58
CA ALA A 10 17.16 -8.84 37.95
C ALA A 10 18.39 -9.32 38.75
N ALA A 11 18.84 -10.57 38.53
CA ALA A 11 19.98 -11.14 39.23
C ALA A 11 21.35 -10.56 38.73
N ASN A 12 21.50 -10.38 37.42
CA ASN A 12 22.70 -9.78 36.83
C ASN A 12 22.32 -8.87 35.63
N PRO A 13 22.02 -7.59 35.91
CA PRO A 13 21.54 -6.65 34.91
C PRO A 13 22.54 -6.40 33.77
N GLN A 14 23.83 -6.35 34.06
CA GLN A 14 24.86 -6.05 33.05
C GLN A 14 24.93 -7.13 31.96
N VAL A 15 24.71 -8.38 32.34
CA VAL A 15 24.79 -9.52 31.42
C VAL A 15 23.47 -9.76 30.67
N TYR A 16 22.33 -9.66 31.38
CA TYR A 16 21.06 -10.14 30.84
C TYR A 16 20.07 -9.06 30.38
N LYS A 17 20.33 -7.77 30.65
CA LYS A 17 19.48 -6.69 30.12
C LYS A 17 19.47 -6.64 28.59
N PRO A 18 20.58 -6.80 27.85
CA PRO A 18 20.54 -6.82 26.39
C PRO A 18 19.61 -7.93 25.84
N ASP A 19 19.69 -9.13 26.42
CA ASP A 19 18.83 -10.26 26.01
C ASP A 19 17.36 -10.05 26.38
N LEU A 20 17.07 -9.38 27.50
CA LEU A 20 15.72 -9.02 27.88
C LEU A 20 15.14 -8.01 26.88
N ALA A 21 15.89 -6.96 26.54
CA ALA A 21 15.45 -5.94 25.57
C ALA A 21 15.21 -6.56 24.18
N ARG A 22 16.07 -7.45 23.73
CA ARG A 22 15.89 -8.18 22.47
C ARG A 22 14.61 -9.01 22.47
N THR A 23 14.28 -9.69 23.59
CA THR A 23 13.04 -10.46 23.70
C THR A 23 11.81 -9.58 23.71
N GLN A 24 11.86 -8.45 24.43
CA GLN A 24 10.76 -7.48 24.45
C GLN A 24 10.54 -6.89 23.05
N TYR A 25 11.60 -6.49 22.36
CA TYR A 25 11.54 -6.04 20.98
C TYR A 25 10.90 -7.08 20.05
N SER A 26 11.35 -8.34 20.09
CA SER A 26 10.78 -9.41 19.26
C SER A 26 9.30 -9.69 19.56
N LEU A 27 8.89 -9.56 20.83
CA LEU A 27 7.48 -9.65 21.21
C LEU A 27 6.69 -8.44 20.71
N GLY A 28 7.29 -7.26 20.72
CA GLY A 28 6.71 -6.06 20.11
C GLY A 28 6.40 -6.28 18.63
N CYS A 29 7.38 -6.77 17.84
CA CYS A 29 7.16 -7.11 16.44
C CYS A 29 6.01 -8.12 16.25
N LEU A 30 6.03 -9.24 17.00
CA LEU A 30 5.00 -10.27 16.91
C LEU A 30 3.59 -9.71 17.22
N TYR A 31 3.49 -8.86 18.22
CA TYR A 31 2.21 -8.24 18.58
C TYR A 31 1.76 -7.21 17.53
N SER A 32 2.67 -6.45 16.94
CA SER A 32 2.38 -5.56 15.81
C SER A 32 1.86 -6.35 14.60
N ASP A 33 2.57 -7.40 14.20
CA ASP A 33 2.18 -8.28 13.08
C ASP A 33 0.80 -8.95 13.28
N THR A 34 0.41 -9.12 14.54
CA THR A 34 -0.90 -9.68 14.91
C THR A 34 -1.94 -8.63 15.32
N GLN A 35 -1.69 -7.35 15.00
CA GLN A 35 -2.55 -6.18 15.27
C GLN A 35 -2.91 -6.00 16.76
N ARG A 36 -2.08 -6.53 17.66
CA ARG A 36 -2.18 -6.35 19.10
C ARG A 36 -1.38 -5.11 19.52
N TYR A 37 -1.83 -3.97 19.10
CA TYR A 37 -1.06 -2.72 19.15
C TYR A 37 -0.72 -2.25 20.55
N GLU A 38 -1.62 -2.36 21.53
CA GLU A 38 -1.36 -1.98 22.93
C GLU A 38 -0.27 -2.84 23.57
N GLU A 39 -0.27 -4.16 23.30
CA GLU A 39 0.76 -5.05 23.80
C GLU A 39 2.08 -4.85 23.08
N SER A 40 2.04 -4.53 21.78
CA SER A 40 3.21 -4.17 20.99
C SER A 40 3.88 -2.92 21.56
N GLU A 41 3.13 -1.84 21.74
CA GLU A 41 3.63 -0.59 22.33
C GLU A 41 4.31 -0.83 23.70
N LYS A 42 3.65 -1.56 24.57
CA LYS A 42 4.19 -1.89 25.91
C LYS A 42 5.52 -2.63 25.81
N MET A 43 5.66 -3.55 24.85
CA MET A 43 6.91 -4.30 24.66
C MET A 43 8.00 -3.43 24.06
N TYR A 44 7.70 -2.63 23.04
CA TYR A 44 8.67 -1.70 22.46
C TYR A 44 9.15 -0.66 23.45
N LEU A 45 8.26 -0.03 24.23
CA LEU A 45 8.64 0.95 25.26
C LEU A 45 9.53 0.33 26.34
N SER A 46 9.24 -0.93 26.75
CA SER A 46 10.08 -1.64 27.72
C SER A 46 11.47 -1.95 27.14
N ALA A 47 11.56 -2.32 25.87
CA ALA A 47 12.83 -2.54 25.18
C ALA A 47 13.60 -1.22 24.99
N LEU A 48 12.89 -0.15 24.60
CA LEU A 48 13.44 1.19 24.39
C LEU A 48 14.12 1.74 25.65
N GLU A 49 13.46 1.61 26.80
CA GLU A 49 14.03 2.07 28.08
C GLU A 49 15.37 1.38 28.39
N ILE A 50 15.45 0.06 28.19
CA ILE A 50 16.68 -0.68 28.41
C ILE A 50 17.74 -0.27 27.39
N ARG A 51 17.39 -0.21 26.11
CA ARG A 51 18.31 0.13 25.01
C ARG A 51 18.86 1.55 25.13
N ARG A 52 18.05 2.53 25.57
CA ARG A 52 18.51 3.89 25.87
C ARG A 52 19.63 3.88 26.94
N ARG A 53 19.45 3.13 28.03
CA ARG A 53 20.47 3.00 29.08
C ARG A 53 21.74 2.29 28.61
N LEU A 54 21.58 1.25 27.78
CA LEU A 54 22.72 0.50 27.22
C LEU A 54 23.50 1.39 26.21
N ALA A 55 22.80 2.11 25.34
CA ALA A 55 23.42 3.01 24.37
C ALA A 55 24.14 4.19 25.04
N ALA A 56 23.58 4.73 26.13
CA ALA A 56 24.25 5.76 26.92
C ALA A 56 25.56 5.25 27.57
N ALA A 57 25.61 3.97 27.95
CA ALA A 57 26.80 3.36 28.53
C ALA A 57 27.84 2.91 27.50
N ASN A 58 27.37 2.41 26.35
CA ASN A 58 28.23 1.95 25.24
C ASN A 58 27.56 2.22 23.89
N PRO A 59 27.68 3.45 23.34
CA PRO A 59 27.04 3.82 22.08
C PRO A 59 27.42 2.92 20.91
N GLN A 60 28.70 2.61 20.77
CA GLN A 60 29.23 1.82 19.63
C GLN A 60 28.55 0.45 19.51
N VAL A 61 28.09 -0.12 20.61
CA VAL A 61 27.47 -1.47 20.62
C VAL A 61 25.95 -1.41 20.52
N TYR A 62 25.32 -0.40 21.11
CA TYR A 62 23.88 -0.44 21.34
C TYR A 62 23.05 0.63 20.61
N GLU A 63 23.68 1.63 19.97
CA GLU A 63 22.95 2.67 19.24
C GLU A 63 22.17 2.12 18.05
N SER A 64 22.73 1.15 17.32
CA SER A 64 22.01 0.51 16.21
C SER A 64 20.72 -0.17 16.69
N ASP A 65 20.80 -0.93 17.79
CA ASP A 65 19.63 -1.58 18.40
C ASP A 65 18.60 -0.57 18.91
N LEU A 66 19.07 0.57 19.46
CA LEU A 66 18.19 1.65 19.91
C LEU A 66 17.43 2.24 18.72
N ALA A 67 18.13 2.59 17.63
CA ALA A 67 17.53 3.14 16.43
C ALA A 67 16.51 2.17 15.78
N ILE A 68 16.80 0.88 15.77
CA ILE A 68 15.85 -0.15 15.29
C ILE A 68 14.56 -0.12 16.12
N THR A 69 14.67 -0.02 17.47
CA THR A 69 13.46 0.02 18.31
C THR A 69 12.64 1.28 18.08
N GLN A 70 13.32 2.43 17.97
CA GLN A 70 12.66 3.71 17.70
C GLN A 70 11.95 3.67 16.35
N ASN A 71 12.62 3.15 15.31
CA ASN A 71 12.01 3.04 13.99
C ASN A 71 10.74 2.17 13.99
N ASN A 72 10.79 1.01 14.65
CA ASN A 72 9.62 0.11 14.68
C ASN A 72 8.50 0.66 15.59
N LEU A 73 8.84 1.39 16.64
CA LEU A 73 7.84 2.08 17.44
C LEU A 73 7.22 3.25 16.66
N GLY A 74 8.01 3.94 15.83
CA GLY A 74 7.50 4.93 14.88
C GLY A 74 6.48 4.31 13.91
N GLY A 75 6.80 3.14 13.34
CA GLY A 75 5.87 2.39 12.49
C GLY A 75 4.58 2.02 13.20
N LEU A 76 4.67 1.48 14.42
CA LEU A 76 3.50 1.18 15.23
C LEU A 76 2.62 2.42 15.46
N TYR A 77 3.22 3.55 15.79
CA TYR A 77 2.47 4.80 16.00
C TYR A 77 1.83 5.31 14.71
N SER A 78 2.48 5.15 13.56
CA SER A 78 1.89 5.44 12.25
C SER A 78 0.66 4.56 11.97
N ASP A 79 0.76 3.24 12.20
CA ASP A 79 -0.33 2.29 12.00
C ASP A 79 -1.58 2.61 12.83
N ILE A 80 -1.39 3.20 14.02
CA ILE A 80 -2.50 3.62 14.90
C ILE A 80 -2.79 5.12 14.83
N GLN A 81 -2.29 5.80 13.80
CA GLN A 81 -2.53 7.21 13.47
C GLN A 81 -2.07 8.22 14.56
N ARG A 82 -1.09 7.83 15.37
CA ARG A 82 -0.40 8.71 16.32
C ARG A 82 0.80 9.36 15.63
N TYR A 83 0.53 10.23 14.67
CA TYR A 83 1.53 10.72 13.72
C TYR A 83 2.64 11.57 14.34
N GLU A 84 2.34 12.39 15.34
CA GLU A 84 3.34 13.21 16.03
C GLU A 84 4.35 12.34 16.79
N GLU A 85 3.88 11.29 17.46
CA GLU A 85 4.74 10.36 18.18
C GLU A 85 5.52 9.47 17.21
N SER A 86 4.93 9.11 16.10
CA SER A 86 5.60 8.41 15.00
C SER A 86 6.78 9.24 14.47
N GLU A 87 6.55 10.51 14.16
CA GLU A 87 7.60 11.44 13.68
C GLU A 87 8.72 11.56 14.68
N GLU A 88 8.43 11.76 15.97
CA GLU A 88 9.45 11.85 17.02
C GLU A 88 10.34 10.61 17.04
N MET A 89 9.76 9.43 16.97
CA MET A 89 10.50 8.17 16.98
C MET A 89 11.35 7.99 15.72
N TYR A 90 10.83 8.27 14.55
CA TYR A 90 11.59 8.20 13.31
C TYR A 90 12.73 9.21 13.25
N LEU A 91 12.51 10.46 13.66
CA LEU A 91 13.55 11.48 13.69
C LEU A 91 14.66 11.09 14.66
N SER A 92 14.32 10.56 15.84
CA SER A 92 15.31 10.07 16.81
C SER A 92 16.13 8.89 16.24
N ALA A 93 15.49 7.97 15.54
CA ALA A 93 16.18 6.87 14.86
C ALA A 93 17.09 7.37 13.73
N MET A 94 16.59 8.32 12.93
CA MET A 94 17.33 8.92 11.81
C MET A 94 18.60 9.65 12.26
N GLU A 95 18.55 10.38 13.37
CA GLU A 95 19.73 11.06 13.93
C GLU A 95 20.84 10.06 14.27
N ILE A 96 20.50 8.97 14.95
CA ILE A 96 21.45 7.89 15.26
C ILE A 96 21.98 7.26 13.96
N ARG A 97 21.11 6.90 13.03
CA ARG A 97 21.48 6.24 11.78
C ARG A 97 22.35 7.13 10.89
N ARG A 98 22.11 8.45 10.84
CA ARG A 98 22.99 9.41 10.14
C ARG A 98 24.39 9.40 10.70
N ARG A 99 24.53 9.40 12.02
CA ARG A 99 25.84 9.35 12.70
C ARG A 99 26.56 8.03 12.44
N LEU A 100 25.85 6.91 12.55
CA LEU A 100 26.40 5.57 12.26
C LEU A 100 26.79 5.42 10.78
N ALA A 101 25.98 5.89 9.87
CA ALA A 101 26.26 5.86 8.43
C ALA A 101 27.46 6.75 8.05
N ALA A 102 27.63 7.91 8.71
CA ALA A 102 28.81 8.74 8.53
C ALA A 102 30.10 8.06 9.01
N ALA A 103 30.02 7.26 10.09
CA ALA A 103 31.15 6.51 10.61
C ALA A 103 31.47 5.25 9.80
N ASN A 104 30.46 4.52 9.34
CA ASN A 104 30.61 3.31 8.53
C ASN A 104 29.46 3.18 7.50
N PRO A 105 29.60 3.84 6.34
CA PRO A 105 28.57 3.86 5.29
C PRO A 105 28.15 2.46 4.84
N GLN A 106 29.12 1.57 4.61
CA GLN A 106 28.86 0.22 4.07
C GLN A 106 27.92 -0.61 4.95
N VAL A 107 27.91 -0.35 6.27
CA VAL A 107 27.11 -1.10 7.24
C VAL A 107 25.77 -0.44 7.49
N HIS A 108 25.72 0.91 7.55
CA HIS A 108 24.57 1.61 8.13
C HIS A 108 23.75 2.45 7.15
N GLU A 109 24.21 2.68 5.91
CA GLU A 109 23.44 3.45 4.94
C GLU A 109 22.11 2.80 4.56
N SER A 110 22.07 1.47 4.48
CA SER A 110 20.82 0.75 4.22
C SER A 110 19.76 1.03 5.28
N ASP A 111 20.18 1.04 6.56
CA ASP A 111 19.27 1.32 7.66
C ASP A 111 18.78 2.78 7.65
N LEU A 112 19.69 3.72 7.31
CA LEU A 112 19.32 5.12 7.15
C LEU A 112 18.26 5.29 6.05
N ALA A 113 18.44 4.64 4.90
CA ALA A 113 17.49 4.69 3.80
C ALA A 113 16.12 4.06 4.16
N ILE A 114 16.08 3.10 5.09
CA ILE A 114 14.82 2.56 5.63
C ILE A 114 14.08 3.65 6.40
N THR A 115 14.73 4.28 7.39
CA THR A 115 14.07 5.35 8.19
C THR A 115 13.62 6.52 7.33
N GLN A 116 14.45 6.93 6.35
CA GLN A 116 14.07 7.99 5.42
C GLN A 116 12.82 7.62 4.62
N SER A 117 12.73 6.36 4.15
CA SER A 117 11.53 5.91 3.43
C SER A 117 10.30 5.84 4.33
N ASP A 118 10.45 5.39 5.58
CA ASP A 118 9.35 5.31 6.53
C ASP A 118 8.85 6.71 6.92
N LEU A 119 9.78 7.68 7.12
CA LEU A 119 9.44 9.10 7.29
C LEU A 119 8.76 9.69 6.04
N GLY A 120 9.24 9.33 4.85
CA GLY A 120 8.61 9.74 3.60
C GLY A 120 7.16 9.28 3.52
N CYS A 121 6.86 8.03 3.90
CA CYS A 121 5.49 7.53 3.98
C CYS A 121 4.66 8.33 5.00
N LEU A 122 5.17 8.54 6.21
CA LEU A 122 4.48 9.32 7.24
C LEU A 122 4.15 10.74 6.76
N TYR A 123 5.09 11.41 6.11
CA TYR A 123 4.86 12.75 5.57
C TYR A 123 3.86 12.76 4.42
N SER A 124 3.83 11.71 3.58
CA SER A 124 2.79 11.53 2.56
C SER A 124 1.41 11.36 3.19
N ASP A 125 1.28 10.49 4.20
CA ASP A 125 0.02 10.23 4.91
C ASP A 125 -0.53 11.48 5.63
N THR A 126 0.38 12.36 6.05
CA THR A 126 0.05 13.65 6.68
C THR A 126 0.01 14.83 5.69
N GLN A 127 0.04 14.56 4.38
CA GLN A 127 -0.02 15.53 3.29
C GLN A 127 1.13 16.57 3.29
N ARG A 128 2.24 16.25 3.90
CA ARG A 128 3.49 17.02 3.90
C ARG A 128 4.35 16.58 2.71
N TYR A 129 3.86 16.84 1.50
CA TYR A 129 4.36 16.23 0.27
C TYR A 129 5.80 16.64 -0.09
N GLU A 130 6.21 17.88 0.18
CA GLU A 130 7.56 18.36 -0.07
C GLU A 130 8.59 17.63 0.83
N GLU A 131 8.24 17.45 2.10
CA GLU A 131 9.09 16.74 3.06
C GLU A 131 9.14 15.24 2.74
N SER A 132 8.02 14.66 2.31
CA SER A 132 7.93 13.29 1.83
C SER A 132 8.87 13.06 0.63
N GLU A 133 8.82 13.95 -0.36
CA GLU A 133 9.67 13.89 -1.55
C GLU A 133 11.16 13.94 -1.18
N GLU A 134 11.56 14.88 -0.29
CA GLU A 134 12.94 14.99 0.18
C GLU A 134 13.42 13.69 0.84
N MET A 135 12.60 13.07 1.69
CA MET A 135 12.95 11.83 2.35
C MET A 135 13.09 10.67 1.39
N PHE A 136 12.14 10.52 0.45
CA PHE A 136 12.22 9.46 -0.55
C PHE A 136 13.42 9.66 -1.50
N PHE A 137 13.73 10.88 -1.92
CA PHE A 137 14.92 11.14 -2.75
C PHE A 137 16.20 10.76 -2.03
N SER A 138 16.35 11.17 -0.78
CA SER A 138 17.52 10.82 0.02
C SER A 138 17.69 9.32 0.17
N ALA A 139 16.59 8.59 0.42
CA ALA A 139 16.59 7.14 0.49
C ALA A 139 16.93 6.49 -0.87
N MET A 140 16.36 7.03 -1.96
CA MET A 140 16.59 6.52 -3.32
C MET A 140 18.05 6.68 -3.75
N GLU A 141 18.71 7.78 -3.44
CA GLU A 141 20.14 7.98 -3.76
C GLU A 141 21.03 6.95 -3.08
N ILE A 142 20.80 6.71 -1.78
CA ILE A 142 21.51 5.67 -1.05
C ILE A 142 21.26 4.31 -1.69
N ARG A 143 19.98 3.93 -1.88
CA ARG A 143 19.62 2.61 -2.43
C ARG A 143 20.12 2.39 -3.84
N ARG A 144 20.14 3.44 -4.69
CA ARG A 144 20.69 3.37 -6.05
C ARG A 144 22.18 3.03 -6.02
N ARG A 145 22.96 3.68 -5.15
CA ARG A 145 24.38 3.40 -4.96
C ARG A 145 24.61 1.98 -4.44
N LEU A 146 23.85 1.56 -3.44
CA LEU A 146 23.94 0.22 -2.86
C LEU A 146 23.54 -0.86 -3.89
N ALA A 147 22.49 -0.64 -4.65
CA ALA A 147 22.02 -1.57 -5.69
C ALA A 147 23.03 -1.70 -6.84
N ALA A 148 23.76 -0.64 -7.19
CA ALA A 148 24.85 -0.74 -8.15
C ALA A 148 25.99 -1.65 -7.68
N ALA A 149 26.24 -1.72 -6.37
CA ALA A 149 27.26 -2.59 -5.77
C ALA A 149 26.76 -4.03 -5.54
N ASN A 150 25.52 -4.21 -5.11
CA ASN A 150 24.89 -5.52 -4.88
C ASN A 150 23.40 -5.48 -5.23
N PRO A 151 23.04 -5.71 -6.51
CA PRO A 151 21.67 -5.67 -6.99
C PRO A 151 20.73 -6.62 -6.22
N GLN A 152 21.17 -7.87 -6.00
CA GLN A 152 20.33 -8.90 -5.38
C GLN A 152 19.82 -8.50 -3.98
N VAL A 153 20.62 -7.74 -3.22
CA VAL A 153 20.28 -7.32 -1.86
C VAL A 153 19.48 -6.01 -1.85
N TYR A 154 19.82 -5.07 -2.72
CA TYR A 154 19.33 -3.69 -2.57
C TYR A 154 18.33 -3.24 -3.63
N GLU A 155 18.18 -3.94 -4.76
CA GLU A 155 17.15 -3.65 -5.76
C GLU A 155 15.72 -3.72 -5.20
N PRO A 156 15.35 -4.67 -4.32
CA PRO A 156 14.01 -4.67 -3.73
C PRO A 156 13.68 -3.37 -3.00
N GLY A 157 14.63 -2.87 -2.20
CA GLY A 157 14.46 -1.61 -1.49
C GLY A 157 14.40 -0.40 -2.44
N LEU A 158 15.20 -0.39 -3.50
CA LEU A 158 15.19 0.67 -4.53
C LEU A 158 13.82 0.71 -5.22
N ALA A 159 13.32 -0.44 -5.67
CA ALA A 159 12.02 -0.54 -6.32
C ALA A 159 10.87 -0.06 -5.41
N ARG A 160 10.93 -0.37 -4.11
CA ARG A 160 9.95 0.12 -3.14
C ARG A 160 9.97 1.65 -3.01
N THR A 161 11.16 2.27 -2.96
CA THR A 161 11.25 3.74 -2.89
C THR A 161 10.76 4.40 -4.18
N GLN A 162 11.08 3.83 -5.34
CA GLN A 162 10.58 4.33 -6.63
C GLN A 162 9.07 4.20 -6.72
N TYR A 163 8.51 3.09 -6.26
CA TYR A 163 7.06 2.90 -6.18
C TYR A 163 6.39 3.95 -5.29
N ASN A 164 6.93 4.21 -4.08
CA ASN A 164 6.39 5.21 -3.17
C ASN A 164 6.47 6.64 -3.74
N LEU A 165 7.56 6.97 -4.44
CA LEU A 165 7.65 8.23 -5.19
C LEU A 165 6.62 8.30 -6.33
N GLY A 166 6.37 7.17 -6.99
CA GLY A 166 5.30 7.07 -7.99
C GLY A 166 3.93 7.39 -7.40
N CYS A 167 3.60 6.84 -6.21
CA CYS A 167 2.37 7.15 -5.49
C CYS A 167 2.31 8.65 -5.13
N LEU A 168 3.35 9.18 -4.50
CA LEU A 168 3.43 10.60 -4.11
C LEU A 168 3.20 11.54 -5.31
N TYR A 169 3.83 11.27 -6.44
CA TYR A 169 3.66 12.07 -7.64
C TYR A 169 2.26 11.91 -8.26
N SER A 170 1.65 10.74 -8.17
CA SER A 170 0.26 10.53 -8.59
C SER A 170 -0.69 11.36 -7.74
N ASP A 171 -0.55 11.33 -6.41
CA ASP A 171 -1.38 12.06 -5.46
C ASP A 171 -1.25 13.59 -5.61
N THR A 172 -0.07 14.05 -6.01
CA THR A 172 0.23 15.46 -6.30
C THR A 172 0.00 15.84 -7.76
N GLN A 173 -0.61 14.96 -8.56
CA GLN A 173 -0.93 15.16 -9.99
C GLN A 173 0.30 15.43 -10.89
N ARG A 174 1.47 15.03 -10.45
CA ARG A 174 2.73 15.07 -11.22
C ARG A 174 2.87 13.78 -12.04
N TYR A 175 1.98 13.60 -12.98
CA TYR A 175 1.75 12.32 -13.66
C TYR A 175 2.96 11.81 -14.48
N GLU A 176 3.74 12.69 -15.11
CA GLU A 176 4.93 12.30 -15.88
C GLU A 176 6.03 11.73 -14.96
N GLU A 177 6.23 12.36 -13.81
CA GLU A 177 7.19 11.88 -12.81
C GLU A 177 6.69 10.58 -12.16
N SER A 178 5.39 10.48 -11.89
CA SER A 178 4.76 9.26 -11.38
C SER A 178 4.99 8.09 -12.33
N GLU A 179 4.68 8.26 -13.63
CA GLU A 179 4.89 7.22 -14.65
C GLU A 179 6.35 6.75 -14.67
N LYS A 180 7.29 7.69 -14.69
CA LYS A 180 8.73 7.37 -14.69
C LYS A 180 9.13 6.53 -13.48
N MET A 181 8.61 6.86 -12.30
CA MET A 181 8.94 6.14 -11.07
C MET A 181 8.32 4.75 -11.06
N TYR A 182 7.03 4.62 -11.41
CA TYR A 182 6.38 3.31 -11.52
C TYR A 182 7.03 2.40 -12.56
N LEU A 183 7.38 2.91 -13.74
CA LEU A 183 8.06 2.13 -14.77
C LEU A 183 9.43 1.63 -14.28
N SER A 184 10.20 2.48 -13.60
CA SER A 184 11.49 2.09 -13.02
C SER A 184 11.35 1.02 -11.96
N ALA A 185 10.35 1.14 -11.06
CA ALA A 185 10.04 0.13 -10.06
C ALA A 185 9.59 -1.19 -10.70
N MET A 186 8.71 -1.11 -11.71
CA MET A 186 8.18 -2.27 -12.42
C MET A 186 9.28 -3.05 -13.13
N GLU A 187 10.25 -2.39 -13.74
CA GLU A 187 11.38 -3.06 -14.39
C GLU A 187 12.19 -3.92 -13.40
N ILE A 188 12.51 -3.37 -12.23
CA ILE A 188 13.20 -4.10 -11.18
C ILE A 188 12.32 -5.26 -10.68
N ARG A 189 11.05 -4.98 -10.34
CA ARG A 189 10.11 -5.98 -9.80
C ARG A 189 9.87 -7.13 -10.77
N ARG A 190 9.84 -6.88 -12.09
CA ARG A 190 9.76 -7.95 -13.11
C ARG A 190 10.95 -8.89 -13.04
N ARG A 191 12.19 -8.36 -12.94
CA ARG A 191 13.39 -9.22 -12.82
C ARG A 191 13.37 -10.03 -11.54
N LEU A 192 12.97 -9.41 -10.42
CA LEU A 192 12.87 -10.08 -9.13
C LEU A 192 11.78 -11.17 -9.13
N ALA A 193 10.62 -10.90 -9.74
CA ALA A 193 9.51 -11.86 -9.86
C ALA A 193 9.86 -13.07 -10.72
N VAL A 194 10.70 -12.90 -11.75
CA VAL A 194 11.23 -14.04 -12.53
C VAL A 194 12.11 -14.94 -11.65
N ALA A 195 12.92 -14.36 -10.75
CA ALA A 195 13.80 -15.11 -9.88
C ALA A 195 13.06 -15.77 -8.69
N ASN A 196 12.08 -15.05 -8.10
CA ASN A 196 11.28 -15.55 -6.99
C ASN A 196 9.84 -15.01 -7.05
N PRO A 197 8.96 -15.66 -7.83
CA PRO A 197 7.57 -15.19 -8.00
C PRO A 197 6.78 -15.10 -6.69
N GLN A 198 6.97 -16.06 -5.78
CA GLN A 198 6.22 -16.09 -4.52
C GLN A 198 6.43 -14.83 -3.65
N VAL A 199 7.62 -14.24 -3.74
CA VAL A 199 7.97 -13.05 -2.95
C VAL A 199 7.64 -11.75 -3.68
N TYR A 200 7.85 -11.69 -5.00
CA TYR A 200 7.84 -10.42 -5.73
C TYR A 200 6.65 -10.22 -6.69
N ASP A 201 5.86 -11.27 -6.96
CA ASP A 201 4.64 -11.11 -7.75
C ASP A 201 3.63 -10.14 -7.11
N PRO A 202 3.39 -10.15 -5.78
CA PRO A 202 2.50 -9.17 -5.18
C PRO A 202 2.90 -7.72 -5.48
N ASP A 203 4.16 -7.39 -5.23
CA ASP A 203 4.70 -6.06 -5.47
C ASP A 203 4.63 -5.65 -6.95
N LEU A 204 4.88 -6.60 -7.86
CA LEU A 204 4.77 -6.36 -9.30
C LEU A 204 3.31 -6.06 -9.68
N ALA A 205 2.37 -6.84 -9.19
CA ALA A 205 0.94 -6.64 -9.46
C ALA A 205 0.44 -5.29 -8.92
N ASP A 206 0.88 -4.90 -7.72
CA ASP A 206 0.54 -3.59 -7.16
C ASP A 206 1.10 -2.44 -8.00
N THR A 207 2.32 -2.58 -8.53
CA THR A 207 2.88 -1.55 -9.44
C THR A 207 2.09 -1.45 -10.73
N GLN A 208 1.75 -2.59 -11.33
CA GLN A 208 0.94 -2.65 -12.55
C GLN A 208 -0.44 -2.04 -12.31
N TYR A 209 -1.07 -2.38 -11.19
CA TYR A 209 -2.37 -1.82 -10.82
C TYR A 209 -2.33 -0.29 -10.70
N ASN A 210 -1.37 0.26 -9.95
CA ASN A 210 -1.28 1.71 -9.75
C ASN A 210 -0.86 2.45 -11.04
N LEU A 211 -0.04 1.84 -11.87
CA LEU A 211 0.26 2.37 -13.21
C LEU A 211 -1.01 2.36 -14.09
N GLY A 212 -1.86 1.35 -13.96
CA GLY A 212 -3.18 1.31 -14.60
C GLY A 212 -4.09 2.46 -14.13
N CYS A 213 -4.12 2.75 -12.82
CA CYS A 213 -4.83 3.89 -12.27
C CYS A 213 -4.30 5.22 -12.82
N LEU A 214 -2.98 5.38 -12.86
CA LEU A 214 -2.33 6.56 -13.43
C LEU A 214 -2.75 6.77 -14.89
N TYR A 215 -2.64 5.74 -15.72
CA TYR A 215 -3.02 5.81 -17.14
C TYR A 215 -4.50 6.12 -17.34
N TYR A 216 -5.38 5.57 -16.48
CA TYR A 216 -6.80 5.94 -16.47
C TYR A 216 -6.99 7.44 -16.21
N ASN A 217 -6.33 7.99 -15.19
CA ASN A 217 -6.45 9.41 -14.81
C ASN A 217 -5.99 10.37 -15.92
N ILE A 218 -5.01 9.97 -16.71
CA ILE A 218 -4.52 10.75 -17.87
C ILE A 218 -5.17 10.32 -19.20
N GLN A 219 -6.27 9.56 -19.13
CA GLN A 219 -7.06 9.11 -20.28
C GLN A 219 -6.33 8.23 -21.31
N ARG A 220 -5.24 7.58 -20.90
CA ARG A 220 -4.54 6.56 -21.71
C ARG A 220 -5.20 5.20 -21.45
N TYR A 221 -6.43 5.05 -21.91
CA TYR A 221 -7.29 3.92 -21.54
C TYR A 221 -6.79 2.55 -22.04
N GLU A 222 -6.15 2.49 -23.20
CA GLU A 222 -5.58 1.24 -23.72
C GLU A 222 -4.48 0.72 -22.80
N GLU A 223 -3.53 1.58 -22.46
CA GLU A 223 -2.41 1.25 -21.57
C GLU A 223 -2.90 0.96 -20.15
N SER A 224 -3.91 1.69 -19.67
CA SER A 224 -4.57 1.39 -18.40
C SER A 224 -5.12 -0.05 -18.38
N GLY A 225 -5.83 -0.44 -19.43
CA GLY A 225 -6.38 -1.80 -19.58
C GLY A 225 -5.29 -2.87 -19.58
N GLU A 226 -4.19 -2.66 -20.31
CA GLU A 226 -3.05 -3.58 -20.32
C GLU A 226 -2.45 -3.78 -18.92
N MET A 227 -2.30 -2.69 -18.16
CA MET A 227 -1.73 -2.74 -16.82
C MET A 227 -2.69 -3.43 -15.84
N TYR A 228 -3.97 -3.09 -15.83
CA TYR A 228 -4.96 -3.77 -15.00
C TYR A 228 -5.09 -5.26 -15.31
N LEU A 229 -5.10 -5.63 -16.60
CA LEU A 229 -5.14 -7.04 -17.02
C LEU A 229 -3.90 -7.81 -16.59
N SER A 230 -2.74 -7.16 -16.62
CA SER A 230 -1.48 -7.75 -16.15
C SER A 230 -1.52 -7.99 -14.65
N ALA A 231 -1.97 -7.00 -13.87
CA ALA A 231 -2.16 -7.13 -12.43
C ALA A 231 -3.19 -8.22 -12.09
N LEU A 232 -4.35 -8.23 -12.76
CA LEU A 232 -5.41 -9.22 -12.55
C LEU A 232 -4.91 -10.65 -12.72
N LYS A 233 -4.13 -10.94 -13.77
CA LYS A 233 -3.55 -12.27 -13.99
C LYS A 233 -2.67 -12.73 -12.83
N VAL A 234 -1.92 -11.81 -12.24
CA VAL A 234 -1.08 -12.12 -11.08
C VAL A 234 -1.95 -12.34 -9.85
N TYR A 235 -2.91 -11.46 -9.57
CA TYR A 235 -3.83 -11.61 -8.44
C TYR A 235 -4.64 -12.90 -8.52
N GLN A 236 -5.13 -13.30 -9.69
CA GLN A 236 -5.81 -14.59 -9.88
C GLN A 236 -4.94 -15.78 -9.44
N ARG A 237 -3.65 -15.77 -9.80
CA ARG A 237 -2.71 -16.81 -9.39
C ARG A 237 -2.45 -16.78 -7.88
N LEU A 238 -2.27 -15.61 -7.30
CA LEU A 238 -2.04 -15.41 -5.87
C LEU A 238 -3.26 -15.81 -5.04
N THR A 239 -4.48 -15.50 -5.50
CA THR A 239 -5.73 -15.89 -4.85
C THR A 239 -5.89 -17.40 -4.73
N VAL A 240 -5.38 -18.18 -5.69
CA VAL A 240 -5.40 -19.65 -5.57
C VAL A 240 -4.52 -20.13 -4.41
N ALA A 241 -3.42 -19.42 -4.12
CA ALA A 241 -2.50 -19.77 -3.04
C ALA A 241 -2.97 -19.27 -1.66
N ASP A 242 -3.49 -18.04 -1.61
CA ASP A 242 -4.00 -17.41 -0.39
C ASP A 242 -5.23 -16.52 -0.71
N PRO A 243 -6.44 -17.11 -0.70
CA PRO A 243 -7.67 -16.38 -1.00
C PRO A 243 -7.92 -15.20 -0.05
N GLN A 244 -7.70 -15.42 1.26
CA GLN A 244 -8.02 -14.39 2.27
C GLN A 244 -7.23 -13.10 2.07
N VAL A 245 -5.99 -13.21 1.59
CA VAL A 245 -5.14 -12.05 1.33
C VAL A 245 -5.44 -11.41 -0.02
N TYR A 246 -5.65 -12.22 -1.08
CA TYR A 246 -5.62 -11.69 -2.46
C TYR A 246 -6.97 -11.51 -3.14
N GLU A 247 -8.08 -12.08 -2.61
CA GLU A 247 -9.42 -11.82 -3.15
C GLU A 247 -9.77 -10.32 -3.20
N PRO A 248 -9.49 -9.49 -2.17
CA PRO A 248 -9.78 -8.06 -2.23
C PRO A 248 -9.05 -7.32 -3.37
N TYR A 249 -7.81 -7.70 -3.65
CA TYR A 249 -7.02 -7.10 -4.74
C TYR A 249 -7.56 -7.51 -6.11
N LEU A 250 -7.96 -8.78 -6.24
CA LEU A 250 -8.60 -9.30 -7.46
C LEU A 250 -9.91 -8.57 -7.74
N VAL A 251 -10.78 -8.43 -6.72
CA VAL A 251 -12.05 -7.72 -6.84
C VAL A 251 -11.84 -6.27 -7.25
N ARG A 252 -10.89 -5.58 -6.62
CA ARG A 252 -10.53 -4.20 -6.96
C ARG A 252 -10.06 -4.05 -8.41
N ALA A 253 -9.23 -4.99 -8.90
CA ALA A 253 -8.78 -4.98 -10.28
C ALA A 253 -9.93 -5.25 -11.27
N CYS A 254 -10.84 -6.16 -10.94
CA CYS A 254 -12.05 -6.41 -11.72
C CYS A 254 -12.97 -5.18 -11.76
N ASN A 255 -13.15 -4.49 -10.62
CA ASN A 255 -13.96 -3.29 -10.54
C ASN A 255 -13.42 -2.18 -11.44
N ASN A 256 -12.10 -1.92 -11.39
CA ASN A 256 -11.48 -0.90 -12.22
C ASN A 256 -11.48 -1.25 -13.71
N LEU A 257 -11.31 -2.52 -14.07
CA LEU A 257 -11.48 -2.97 -15.45
C LEU A 257 -12.92 -2.77 -15.93
N SER A 258 -13.91 -3.13 -15.11
CA SER A 258 -15.32 -2.92 -15.44
C SER A 258 -15.60 -1.42 -15.69
N PHE A 259 -15.14 -0.55 -14.80
CA PHE A 259 -15.32 0.90 -14.97
C PHE A 259 -14.58 1.46 -16.19
N LEU A 260 -13.36 0.99 -16.45
CA LEU A 260 -12.59 1.35 -17.65
C LEU A 260 -13.36 0.98 -18.93
N PHE A 261 -13.94 -0.22 -19.00
CA PHE A 261 -14.70 -0.64 -20.16
C PHE A 261 -16.03 0.09 -20.30
N LEU A 262 -16.68 0.49 -19.20
CA LEU A 262 -17.81 1.42 -19.24
C LEU A 262 -17.39 2.75 -19.88
N ALA A 263 -16.25 3.31 -19.46
CA ALA A 263 -15.73 4.56 -20.00
C ALA A 263 -15.40 4.49 -21.51
N GLN A 264 -15.06 3.31 -21.98
CA GLN A 264 -14.80 3.03 -23.41
C GLN A 264 -16.06 2.67 -24.22
N GLY A 265 -17.24 2.59 -23.59
CA GLY A 265 -18.48 2.15 -24.22
C GLY A 265 -18.53 0.65 -24.52
N ASN A 266 -17.62 -0.15 -23.97
CA ASN A 266 -17.59 -1.60 -24.13
C ASN A 266 -18.34 -2.27 -22.97
N PHE A 267 -19.68 -2.19 -23.02
CA PHE A 267 -20.54 -2.60 -21.91
C PHE A 267 -20.56 -4.11 -21.67
N GLU A 268 -20.27 -4.92 -22.67
CA GLU A 268 -20.19 -6.39 -22.54
C GLU A 268 -18.97 -6.81 -21.73
N GLU A 269 -17.81 -6.22 -22.01
CA GLU A 269 -16.59 -6.46 -21.22
C GLU A 269 -16.73 -5.89 -19.80
N ALA A 270 -17.38 -4.72 -19.67
CA ALA A 270 -17.66 -4.13 -18.35
C ALA A 270 -18.49 -5.10 -17.49
N GLU A 271 -19.58 -5.65 -18.04
CA GLU A 271 -20.40 -6.68 -17.37
C GLU A 271 -19.57 -7.91 -17.01
N ARG A 272 -18.73 -8.39 -17.92
CA ARG A 272 -17.91 -9.57 -17.70
C ARG A 272 -17.02 -9.41 -16.48
N TYR A 273 -16.29 -8.29 -16.36
CA TYR A 273 -15.40 -8.04 -15.23
C TYR A 273 -16.17 -7.75 -13.94
N ALA A 274 -17.30 -7.04 -13.99
CA ALA A 274 -18.13 -6.85 -12.82
C ALA A 274 -18.64 -8.19 -12.27
N ARG A 275 -19.12 -9.10 -13.13
CA ARG A 275 -19.54 -10.44 -12.71
C ARG A 275 -18.37 -11.31 -12.22
N GLU A 276 -17.19 -11.15 -12.79
CA GLU A 276 -15.98 -11.84 -12.33
C GLU A 276 -15.66 -11.45 -10.88
N GLY A 277 -15.57 -10.16 -10.59
CA GLY A 277 -15.28 -9.69 -9.23
C GLY A 277 -16.36 -10.07 -8.22
N ALA A 278 -17.64 -9.98 -8.60
CA ALA A 278 -18.76 -10.35 -7.74
C ALA A 278 -18.78 -11.84 -7.31
N LYS A 279 -18.02 -12.71 -7.97
CA LYS A 279 -17.88 -14.13 -7.56
C LYS A 279 -17.01 -14.29 -6.32
N TYR A 280 -16.05 -13.38 -6.11
CA TYR A 280 -15.08 -13.46 -5.01
C TYR A 280 -15.54 -12.68 -3.78
N ASP A 281 -16.22 -11.57 -3.98
CA ASP A 281 -16.76 -10.79 -2.87
C ASP A 281 -18.14 -10.21 -3.23
N SER A 282 -19.18 -10.86 -2.75
CA SER A 282 -20.55 -10.38 -2.89
C SER A 282 -20.90 -9.21 -1.98
N THR A 283 -20.02 -8.86 -1.04
CA THR A 283 -20.19 -7.72 -0.11
C THR A 283 -19.52 -6.45 -0.61
N HIS A 284 -18.70 -6.54 -1.67
CA HIS A 284 -18.07 -5.39 -2.31
C HIS A 284 -19.08 -4.66 -3.20
N HIS A 285 -19.90 -3.85 -2.58
CA HIS A 285 -21.10 -3.27 -3.19
C HIS A 285 -20.81 -2.44 -4.44
N THR A 286 -19.67 -1.71 -4.51
CA THR A 286 -19.32 -0.85 -5.66
C THR A 286 -19.18 -1.61 -6.98
N ILE A 287 -18.95 -2.93 -6.98
CA ILE A 287 -18.92 -3.71 -8.21
C ILE A 287 -20.31 -3.83 -8.84
N TYR A 288 -21.36 -3.72 -8.02
CA TYR A 288 -22.74 -3.77 -8.50
C TYR A 288 -23.20 -2.48 -9.14
N THR A 289 -22.56 -1.32 -8.86
CA THR A 289 -22.82 -0.08 -9.59
C THR A 289 -22.39 -0.25 -11.05
N ASN A 290 -21.20 -0.77 -11.29
CA ASN A 290 -20.69 -1.03 -12.62
C ASN A 290 -21.49 -2.11 -13.34
N LEU A 291 -21.91 -3.18 -12.63
CA LEU A 291 -22.74 -4.24 -13.22
C LEU A 291 -24.11 -3.71 -13.65
N ALA A 292 -24.78 -2.94 -12.80
CA ALA A 292 -26.07 -2.36 -13.09
C ALA A 292 -26.00 -1.40 -14.29
N ALA A 293 -25.00 -0.51 -14.30
CA ALA A 293 -24.77 0.44 -15.41
C ALA A 293 -24.47 -0.32 -16.72
N SER A 294 -23.61 -1.33 -16.70
CA SER A 294 -23.29 -2.11 -17.90
C SER A 294 -24.51 -2.80 -18.52
N LEU A 295 -25.39 -3.36 -17.68
CA LEU A 295 -26.64 -3.97 -18.12
C LEU A 295 -27.62 -2.94 -18.67
N LEU A 296 -27.76 -1.79 -17.99
CA LEU A 296 -28.64 -0.71 -18.42
C LEU A 296 -28.24 -0.18 -19.79
N PHE A 297 -26.94 0.07 -19.98
CA PHE A 297 -26.42 0.62 -21.25
C PHE A 297 -26.46 -0.41 -22.41
N GLN A 298 -26.47 -1.69 -22.12
CA GLN A 298 -26.80 -2.73 -23.10
C GLN A 298 -28.30 -2.84 -23.43
N GLY A 299 -29.17 -2.09 -22.75
CA GLY A 299 -30.63 -2.15 -22.93
C GLY A 299 -31.30 -3.31 -22.18
N ARG A 300 -30.60 -3.96 -21.29
CA ARG A 300 -31.12 -5.03 -20.42
C ARG A 300 -31.76 -4.44 -19.17
N TYR A 301 -32.77 -3.57 -19.39
CA TYR A 301 -33.40 -2.76 -18.35
C TYR A 301 -33.89 -3.58 -17.15
N ALA A 302 -34.60 -4.68 -17.39
CA ALA A 302 -35.17 -5.49 -16.31
C ALA A 302 -34.11 -6.07 -15.36
N GLU A 303 -32.96 -6.51 -15.91
CA GLU A 303 -31.86 -7.05 -15.12
C GLU A 303 -31.14 -5.94 -14.35
N ALA A 304 -30.96 -4.78 -14.97
CA ALA A 304 -30.40 -3.63 -14.31
C ALA A 304 -31.30 -3.15 -13.17
N GLU A 305 -32.62 -3.01 -13.41
CA GLU A 305 -33.60 -2.61 -12.41
C GLU A 305 -33.60 -3.51 -11.17
N GLU A 306 -33.47 -4.84 -11.37
CA GLU A 306 -33.35 -5.80 -10.26
C GLU A 306 -32.15 -5.46 -9.36
N ILE A 307 -30.99 -5.13 -9.95
CA ILE A 307 -29.78 -4.81 -9.19
C ILE A 307 -29.95 -3.47 -8.47
N TYR A 308 -30.43 -2.45 -9.17
CA TYR A 308 -30.69 -1.11 -8.58
C TYR A 308 -31.65 -1.19 -7.39
N LEU A 309 -32.71 -2.02 -7.50
CA LEU A 309 -33.66 -2.21 -6.39
C LEU A 309 -33.07 -3.03 -5.25
N ARG A 310 -32.28 -4.08 -5.56
CA ARG A 310 -31.68 -4.95 -4.55
C ARG A 310 -30.72 -4.20 -3.64
N TYR A 311 -29.93 -3.29 -4.19
CA TYR A 311 -28.89 -2.53 -3.45
C TYR A 311 -29.26 -1.08 -3.19
N LYS A 312 -30.55 -0.72 -3.35
CA LYS A 312 -31.04 0.65 -3.22
C LYS A 312 -30.71 1.27 -1.86
N GLU A 313 -30.90 0.53 -0.79
CA GLU A 313 -30.72 1.06 0.58
C GLU A 313 -29.24 1.36 0.87
N GLU A 314 -28.32 0.56 0.28
CA GLU A 314 -26.89 0.67 0.52
C GLU A 314 -26.18 1.59 -0.48
N LEU A 315 -26.62 1.61 -1.76
CA LEU A 315 -25.87 2.22 -2.86
C LEU A 315 -26.62 3.35 -3.59
N LYS A 316 -27.71 3.83 -3.04
CA LYS A 316 -28.53 4.85 -3.71
C LYS A 316 -27.73 6.09 -4.13
N GLU A 317 -26.89 6.59 -3.23
CA GLU A 317 -26.09 7.78 -3.48
C GLU A 317 -25.01 7.52 -4.51
N ASP A 318 -24.37 6.35 -4.43
CA ASP A 318 -23.36 5.92 -5.39
C ASP A 318 -23.95 5.77 -6.80
N PHE A 319 -25.11 5.12 -6.94
CA PHE A 319 -25.81 4.98 -8.21
C PHE A 319 -26.15 6.35 -8.83
N LEU A 320 -26.61 7.30 -8.02
CA LEU A 320 -26.97 8.63 -8.51
C LEU A 320 -25.71 9.43 -8.90
N SER A 321 -24.65 9.34 -8.11
CA SER A 321 -23.36 9.97 -8.40
C SER A 321 -22.72 9.39 -9.67
N ASP A 322 -22.77 8.08 -9.87
CA ASP A 322 -22.26 7.42 -11.06
C ASP A 322 -23.00 7.90 -12.32
N PHE A 323 -24.33 8.05 -12.27
CA PHE A 323 -25.08 8.60 -13.40
C PHE A 323 -24.68 10.04 -13.75
N GLU A 324 -24.34 10.86 -12.77
CA GLU A 324 -23.86 12.22 -13.01
C GLU A 324 -22.47 12.19 -13.68
N ASP A 325 -21.57 11.36 -13.18
CA ASP A 325 -20.25 11.17 -13.78
C ASP A 325 -20.33 10.61 -15.21
N PHE A 326 -21.14 9.58 -15.43
CA PHE A 326 -21.37 9.01 -16.76
C PHE A 326 -21.98 10.01 -17.75
N TYR A 327 -22.86 10.88 -17.28
CA TYR A 327 -23.43 11.94 -18.11
C TYR A 327 -22.37 12.99 -18.49
N GLN A 328 -21.60 13.45 -17.51
CA GLN A 328 -20.53 14.43 -17.74
C GLN A 328 -19.46 13.93 -18.69
N ARG A 329 -19.17 12.64 -18.66
CA ARG A 329 -18.18 11.97 -19.54
C ARG A 329 -18.75 11.53 -20.89
N GLY A 330 -20.05 11.64 -21.10
CA GLY A 330 -20.70 11.20 -22.33
C GLY A 330 -20.70 9.67 -22.51
N ILE A 331 -20.70 8.91 -21.41
CA ILE A 331 -20.69 7.43 -21.40
C ILE A 331 -22.09 6.89 -21.64
N ILE A 332 -23.14 7.60 -21.20
CA ILE A 332 -24.53 7.15 -21.37
C ILE A 332 -24.90 7.16 -22.85
N PRO A 333 -25.28 6.01 -23.44
CA PRO A 333 -25.77 6.01 -24.80
C PRO A 333 -27.03 6.86 -24.93
N PRO A 334 -27.16 7.73 -25.96
CA PRO A 334 -28.33 8.60 -26.11
C PRO A 334 -29.67 7.87 -26.08
N GLU A 335 -29.73 6.66 -26.62
CA GLU A 335 -30.91 5.79 -26.60
C GLU A 335 -31.24 5.21 -25.22
N ARG A 336 -30.39 5.43 -24.20
CA ARG A 336 -30.55 4.95 -22.82
C ARG A 336 -30.85 6.07 -21.82
N GLU A 337 -30.85 7.31 -22.23
CA GLU A 337 -31.13 8.46 -21.33
C GLU A 337 -32.50 8.32 -20.64
N ASP A 338 -33.55 7.90 -21.38
CA ASP A 338 -34.88 7.66 -20.79
C ASP A 338 -34.85 6.52 -19.74
N ASP A 339 -34.09 5.47 -19.99
CA ASP A 339 -33.94 4.37 -19.04
C ASP A 339 -33.23 4.82 -17.77
N VAL A 340 -32.18 5.63 -17.88
CA VAL A 340 -31.49 6.25 -16.73
C VAL A 340 -32.46 7.10 -15.92
N GLU A 341 -33.26 7.97 -16.55
CA GLU A 341 -34.22 8.80 -15.85
C GLU A 341 -35.34 7.99 -15.15
N ARG A 342 -35.71 6.84 -15.71
CA ARG A 342 -36.64 5.91 -15.04
C ARG A 342 -36.01 5.29 -13.79
N ILE A 343 -34.73 4.86 -13.85
CA ILE A 343 -34.01 4.33 -12.69
C ILE A 343 -33.83 5.41 -11.61
N LYS A 344 -33.45 6.65 -11.97
CA LYS A 344 -33.34 7.76 -11.00
C LYS A 344 -34.67 8.02 -10.26
N LYS A 345 -35.81 7.99 -10.97
CA LYS A 345 -37.13 8.11 -10.35
C LYS A 345 -37.46 6.94 -9.43
N LEU A 346 -37.00 5.74 -9.75
CA LEU A 346 -37.20 4.52 -8.97
C LEU A 346 -36.37 4.59 -7.66
N LEU A 347 -35.14 5.06 -7.74
CA LEU A 347 -34.26 5.25 -6.59
C LEU A 347 -34.76 6.38 -5.67
N SER A 348 -35.46 7.38 -6.19
CA SER A 348 -35.96 8.53 -5.42
C SER A 348 -37.25 8.26 -4.64
N LYS A 349 -37.99 7.18 -4.96
CA LYS A 349 -39.19 6.75 -4.22
C LYS A 349 -38.84 5.93 -3.02
#